data_cb394caf35052b851cd30e4664369ae4
#
_entry.id   cb394caf35052b851cd30e4664369ae4
#
_cell.length_a   1.000
_cell.length_b   1.000
_cell.length_c   1.000
_cell.angle_alpha   90.00
_cell.angle_beta   90.00
_cell.angle_gamma   90.00
#
_symmetry.space_group_name_H-M   'P 1'
#
loop_
_entity.id
_entity.type
_entity.pdbx_description
1 polymer ?
#
loop_
_entity_poly.entity_id
_entity_poly.type
_entity_poly.pdbx_seq_one_letter_code
_entity_poly.pdbx_strand_id
1 'polypeptide(L)'
;MVKGNTAVVIGAMYAGCDCFFGYPITPASEILHEASKYFPMVGRNFVQAESEEASINMVYGASGTGHRVMTSSSGPGISLMQEGFTFLAGAELPAVIVDIMRAGPGLGNIGPEQGDYNQVVKGGGHGNYKNIVLAPNSVQEMCDLTMKAFELADKWRNPVVVLADGTLGQMAEPLVFPEKAIEPKNDKPWAVKGNKETMENLITSIYNDFNELEDFNYKLQEKYAKIDQEEVLYEEYQVEDADIVLVSFGISSRIARSAVDKSRAKGIKVGLLRPITLSPFPFDKVKELADKGVSFISVEMSNGQLLADVQFAALRKENTYLVNRMGGNLIELKQILAQIYEIAGIDDEEIDLSKRSEEKASPNIID
;
A
#
# COMPACT_ATOMS: atom_id res chain seq x y z
N MET A 1 -0.12 23.05 6.66
CA MET A 1 0.03 22.33 5.39
C MET A 1 1.28 21.49 5.48
N VAL A 2 1.16 20.19 5.25
CA VAL A 2 2.24 19.20 5.35
C VAL A 2 2.22 18.34 4.10
N LYS A 3 3.38 17.97 3.55
CA LYS A 3 3.44 16.99 2.44
C LYS A 3 3.14 15.58 2.94
N GLY A 4 2.60 14.72 2.08
CA GLY A 4 2.32 13.32 2.41
C GLY A 4 3.57 12.57 2.90
N ASN A 5 4.71 12.74 2.22
CA ASN A 5 5.98 12.15 2.66
C ASN A 5 6.40 12.62 4.07
N THR A 6 6.21 13.89 4.40
CA THR A 6 6.48 14.43 5.75
C THR A 6 5.48 13.87 6.77
N ALA A 7 4.22 13.68 6.39
CA ALA A 7 3.19 13.10 7.27
C ALA A 7 3.52 11.65 7.69
N VAL A 8 4.14 10.87 6.80
CA VAL A 8 4.68 9.53 7.13
C VAL A 8 5.70 9.60 8.25
N VAL A 9 6.66 10.53 8.17
CA VAL A 9 7.71 10.69 9.21
C VAL A 9 7.08 11.13 10.54
N ILE A 10 6.09 12.03 10.49
CA ILE A 10 5.35 12.45 11.69
C ILE A 10 4.66 11.24 12.30
N GLY A 11 3.90 10.46 11.52
CA GLY A 11 3.23 9.24 11.99
C GLY A 11 4.21 8.25 12.62
N ALA A 12 5.34 8.00 11.96
CA ALA A 12 6.38 7.11 12.47
C ALA A 12 6.96 7.59 13.81
N MET A 13 7.24 8.90 13.92
CA MET A 13 7.74 9.48 15.18
C MET A 13 6.72 9.37 16.31
N TYR A 14 5.45 9.66 16.04
CA TYR A 14 4.38 9.53 17.02
C TYR A 14 4.08 8.07 17.39
N ALA A 15 4.29 7.14 16.46
CA ALA A 15 4.18 5.70 16.71
C ALA A 15 5.36 5.11 17.50
N GLY A 16 6.36 5.89 17.88
CA GLY A 16 7.52 5.38 18.62
C GLY A 16 8.50 4.58 17.74
N CYS A 17 8.56 4.86 16.44
CA CYS A 17 9.64 4.37 15.58
C CYS A 17 10.97 4.97 16.06
N ASP A 18 11.95 4.15 16.37
CA ASP A 18 13.23 4.62 16.89
C ASP A 18 14.43 4.36 15.94
N CYS A 19 14.22 3.60 14.86
CA CYS A 19 15.25 3.36 13.85
C CYS A 19 14.69 3.54 12.44
N PHE A 20 15.34 4.41 11.66
CA PHE A 20 15.11 4.55 10.23
C PHE A 20 16.39 4.22 9.46
N PHE A 21 16.25 3.31 8.49
CA PHE A 21 17.31 2.95 7.56
C PHE A 21 16.81 3.12 6.14
N GLY A 22 17.53 3.83 5.27
CA GLY A 22 17.03 4.07 3.92
C GLY A 22 18.09 4.48 2.93
N TYR A 23 17.74 4.37 1.65
CA TYR A 23 18.50 4.86 0.52
C TYR A 23 17.64 5.85 -0.27
N PRO A 24 18.17 7.00 -0.72
CA PRO A 24 17.37 8.03 -1.37
C PRO A 24 16.88 7.59 -2.75
N ILE A 25 15.56 7.67 -2.96
CA ILE A 25 14.91 7.38 -4.23
C ILE A 25 13.67 8.27 -4.40
N THR A 26 13.53 8.89 -5.58
CA THR A 26 12.37 9.71 -5.93
C THR A 26 11.19 8.79 -6.33
N PRO A 27 9.93 9.05 -5.84
CA PRO A 27 9.47 10.23 -5.10
C PRO A 27 9.42 10.07 -3.56
N ALA A 28 10.10 9.09 -2.98
CA ALA A 28 10.15 8.85 -1.53
C ALA A 28 11.25 9.64 -0.80
N SER A 29 12.10 10.39 -1.49
CA SER A 29 13.32 11.02 -0.93
C SER A 29 13.05 11.95 0.24
N GLU A 30 11.90 12.64 0.28
CA GLU A 30 11.57 13.54 1.40
C GLU A 30 11.38 12.77 2.71
N ILE A 31 10.92 11.51 2.69
CA ILE A 31 10.82 10.68 3.89
C ILE A 31 12.20 10.52 4.52
N LEU A 32 13.20 10.15 3.71
CA LEU A 32 14.58 10.02 4.17
C LEU A 32 15.15 11.35 4.67
N HIS A 33 14.93 12.45 3.92
CA HIS A 33 15.42 13.78 4.32
C HIS A 33 14.83 14.25 5.65
N GLU A 34 13.52 14.12 5.84
CA GLU A 34 12.85 14.50 7.08
C GLU A 34 13.27 13.58 8.25
N ALA A 35 13.41 12.27 8.01
CA ALA A 35 13.91 11.33 9.01
C ALA A 35 15.35 11.67 9.41
N SER A 36 16.23 12.00 8.45
CA SER A 36 17.62 12.39 8.75
C SER A 36 17.72 13.64 9.63
N LYS A 37 16.74 14.51 9.53
CA LYS A 37 16.67 15.75 10.31
C LYS A 37 16.08 15.52 11.70
N TYR A 38 14.92 14.89 11.78
CA TYR A 38 14.14 14.85 13.01
C TYR A 38 14.49 13.68 13.94
N PHE A 39 14.89 12.51 13.45
CA PHE A 39 15.24 11.38 14.30
C PHE A 39 16.41 11.70 15.24
N PRO A 40 17.56 12.20 14.74
CA PRO A 40 18.68 12.56 15.64
C PRO A 40 18.32 13.66 16.64
N MET A 41 17.44 14.62 16.26
CA MET A 41 17.04 15.72 17.18
C MET A 41 16.30 15.22 18.42
N VAL A 42 15.67 14.05 18.35
CA VAL A 42 14.93 13.43 19.47
C VAL A 42 15.60 12.16 19.98
N GLY A 43 16.90 11.97 19.68
CA GLY A 43 17.70 10.85 20.17
C GLY A 43 17.37 9.50 19.54
N ARG A 44 16.78 9.48 18.34
CA ARG A 44 16.48 8.28 17.57
C ARG A 44 17.53 8.01 16.49
N ASN A 45 17.56 6.80 15.98
CA ASN A 45 18.58 6.36 15.05
C ASN A 45 18.17 6.61 13.61
N PHE A 46 19.08 7.19 12.85
CA PHE A 46 18.99 7.35 11.40
C PHE A 46 20.27 6.89 10.74
N VAL A 47 20.18 6.06 9.71
CA VAL A 47 21.30 5.67 8.86
C VAL A 47 20.88 5.71 7.40
N GLN A 48 21.64 6.45 6.60
CA GLN A 48 21.57 6.32 5.15
C GLN A 48 22.48 5.15 4.75
N ALA A 49 21.86 4.11 4.20
CA ALA A 49 22.56 2.94 3.68
C ALA A 49 23.14 3.21 2.27
N GLU A 50 24.00 2.32 1.81
CA GLU A 50 24.58 2.36 0.46
C GLU A 50 23.67 1.79 -0.63
N SER A 51 22.61 1.07 -0.26
CA SER A 51 21.61 0.50 -1.17
C SER A 51 20.31 0.17 -0.44
N GLU A 52 19.25 -0.11 -1.19
CA GLU A 52 17.99 -0.60 -0.64
C GLU A 52 18.13 -1.99 -0.01
N GLU A 53 18.96 -2.86 -0.57
CA GLU A 53 19.29 -4.17 0.01
C GLU A 53 19.94 -4.01 1.38
N ALA A 54 20.92 -3.10 1.51
CA ALA A 54 21.53 -2.80 2.80
C ALA A 54 20.50 -2.23 3.79
N SER A 55 19.61 -1.34 3.34
CA SER A 55 18.56 -0.76 4.16
C SER A 55 17.66 -1.81 4.79
N ILE A 56 17.14 -2.76 4.00
CA ILE A 56 16.23 -3.80 4.51
C ILE A 56 16.93 -4.79 5.43
N ASN A 57 18.22 -5.07 5.20
CA ASN A 57 19.03 -5.90 6.11
C ASN A 57 19.31 -5.20 7.45
N MET A 58 19.52 -3.87 7.45
CA MET A 58 19.60 -3.09 8.68
C MET A 58 18.27 -3.08 9.43
N VAL A 59 17.12 -2.98 8.71
CA VAL A 59 15.77 -3.13 9.29
C VAL A 59 15.62 -4.50 9.95
N TYR A 60 16.04 -5.57 9.29
CA TYR A 60 16.01 -6.92 9.84
C TYR A 60 16.80 -7.01 11.16
N GLY A 61 18.03 -6.53 11.16
CA GLY A 61 18.90 -6.56 12.35
C GLY A 61 18.32 -5.76 13.51
N ALA A 62 17.89 -4.54 13.28
CA ALA A 62 17.32 -3.68 14.33
C ALA A 62 15.96 -4.19 14.83
N SER A 63 15.11 -4.73 13.95
CA SER A 63 13.88 -5.41 14.37
C SER A 63 14.17 -6.62 15.25
N GLY A 64 15.17 -7.43 14.89
CA GLY A 64 15.60 -8.58 15.67
C GLY A 64 16.06 -8.23 17.10
N THR A 65 16.53 -7.00 17.32
CA THR A 65 16.86 -6.47 18.65
C THR A 65 15.68 -5.85 19.40
N GLY A 66 14.47 -5.89 18.81
CA GLY A 66 13.22 -5.46 19.43
C GLY A 66 12.80 -4.02 19.17
N HIS A 67 13.56 -3.27 18.38
CA HIS A 67 13.24 -1.89 18.02
C HIS A 67 12.03 -1.79 17.06
N ARG A 68 11.29 -0.69 17.13
CA ARG A 68 10.39 -0.27 16.06
C ARG A 68 11.19 0.36 14.94
N VAL A 69 11.16 -0.24 13.77
CA VAL A 69 12.01 0.12 12.64
C VAL A 69 11.21 0.40 11.39
N MET A 70 11.73 1.32 10.56
CA MET A 70 11.12 1.69 9.30
C MET A 70 12.17 1.88 8.21
N THR A 71 11.77 1.60 6.98
CA THR A 71 12.42 2.05 5.75
C THR A 71 11.40 2.63 4.78
N SER A 72 11.88 3.35 3.77
CA SER A 72 11.03 3.84 2.68
C SER A 72 11.76 3.72 1.35
N SER A 73 11.02 3.42 0.28
CA SER A 73 11.55 3.33 -1.07
C SER A 73 10.45 3.59 -2.11
N SER A 74 10.74 3.24 -3.35
CA SER A 74 9.85 3.32 -4.52
C SER A 74 10.19 2.18 -5.48
N GLY A 75 9.26 1.71 -6.26
CA GLY A 75 9.33 0.65 -7.28
C GLY A 75 10.65 -0.12 -7.42
N PRO A 76 11.69 0.44 -8.08
CA PRO A 76 12.96 -0.27 -8.26
C PRO A 76 13.65 -0.66 -6.95
N GLY A 77 13.59 0.22 -5.93
CA GLY A 77 14.18 -0.07 -4.62
C GLY A 77 13.37 -1.10 -3.83
N ILE A 78 12.03 -1.07 -3.95
CA ILE A 78 11.17 -2.13 -3.38
C ILE A 78 11.48 -3.48 -4.04
N SER A 79 11.79 -3.50 -5.34
CA SER A 79 12.23 -4.72 -6.04
C SER A 79 13.50 -5.31 -5.41
N LEU A 80 14.48 -4.47 -5.07
CA LEU A 80 15.72 -4.90 -4.41
C LEU A 80 15.50 -5.38 -2.97
N MET A 81 14.45 -4.91 -2.30
CA MET A 81 14.12 -5.30 -0.92
C MET A 81 13.36 -6.63 -0.80
N GLN A 82 12.90 -7.25 -1.90
CA GLN A 82 11.96 -8.38 -1.84
C GLN A 82 12.50 -9.60 -1.09
N GLU A 83 13.78 -9.91 -1.19
CA GLU A 83 14.39 -10.97 -0.39
C GLU A 83 14.30 -10.64 1.11
N GLY A 84 14.57 -9.39 1.49
CA GLY A 84 14.45 -8.92 2.87
C GLY A 84 13.04 -9.04 3.44
N PHE A 85 12.00 -8.84 2.62
CA PHE A 85 10.60 -9.09 3.04
C PHE A 85 10.40 -10.56 3.44
N THR A 86 10.96 -11.50 2.67
CA THR A 86 10.82 -12.93 2.99
C THR A 86 11.53 -13.27 4.30
N PHE A 87 12.71 -12.68 4.54
CA PHE A 87 13.46 -12.88 5.77
C PHE A 87 12.74 -12.31 6.99
N LEU A 88 12.18 -11.10 6.88
CA LEU A 88 11.36 -10.50 7.93
C LEU A 88 10.15 -11.36 8.28
N ALA A 89 9.42 -11.83 7.26
CA ALA A 89 8.26 -12.69 7.46
C ALA A 89 8.63 -14.07 8.02
N GLY A 90 9.70 -14.67 7.49
CA GLY A 90 10.22 -15.97 7.92
C GLY A 90 10.79 -15.98 9.34
N ALA A 91 11.32 -14.85 9.81
CA ALA A 91 11.81 -14.69 11.18
C ALA A 91 10.74 -14.06 12.12
N GLU A 92 9.52 -13.83 11.63
CA GLU A 92 8.43 -13.14 12.34
C GLU A 92 8.89 -11.81 12.97
N LEU A 93 9.55 -10.98 12.17
CA LEU A 93 10.07 -9.69 12.60
C LEU A 93 9.14 -8.53 12.16
N PRO A 94 8.68 -7.70 13.13
CA PRO A 94 7.87 -6.52 12.82
C PRO A 94 8.70 -5.43 12.16
N ALA A 95 8.24 -4.93 11.02
CA ALA A 95 8.85 -3.80 10.33
C ALA A 95 7.81 -3.02 9.55
N VAL A 96 8.01 -1.71 9.38
CA VAL A 96 7.19 -0.87 8.51
C VAL A 96 8.02 -0.47 7.29
N ILE A 97 7.47 -0.75 6.12
CA ILE A 97 8.06 -0.37 4.84
C ILE A 97 7.09 0.60 4.15
N VAL A 98 7.58 1.74 3.71
CA VAL A 98 6.78 2.72 2.98
C VAL A 98 7.18 2.71 1.52
N ASP A 99 6.22 2.40 0.65
CA ASP A 99 6.39 2.44 -0.79
C ASP A 99 5.62 3.64 -1.36
N ILE A 100 6.37 4.58 -1.94
CA ILE A 100 5.80 5.70 -2.71
C ILE A 100 5.96 5.37 -4.18
N MET A 101 4.93 4.76 -4.75
CA MET A 101 4.95 4.19 -6.09
C MET A 101 5.24 5.21 -7.18
N ARG A 102 6.05 4.81 -8.13
CA ARG A 102 6.34 5.55 -9.37
C ARG A 102 6.18 4.69 -10.60
N ALA A 103 6.09 5.33 -11.75
CA ALA A 103 5.88 4.65 -13.03
C ALA A 103 7.06 3.76 -13.44
N GLY A 104 6.75 2.52 -13.81
CA GLY A 104 7.63 1.50 -14.35
C GLY A 104 7.19 1.04 -15.75
N PRO A 105 7.72 -0.09 -16.25
CA PRO A 105 8.75 -0.95 -15.67
C PRO A 105 10.18 -0.40 -15.86
N GLY A 106 11.16 -1.08 -15.25
CA GLY A 106 12.57 -0.69 -15.25
C GLY A 106 12.82 0.58 -14.44
N LEU A 107 13.65 1.48 -14.91
CA LEU A 107 13.83 2.79 -14.27
C LEU A 107 12.56 3.64 -14.37
N GLY A 108 11.77 3.45 -15.43
CA GLY A 108 10.54 4.16 -15.69
C GLY A 108 10.72 5.68 -15.69
N ASN A 109 9.83 6.36 -14.98
CA ASN A 109 9.96 7.77 -14.67
C ASN A 109 9.50 8.07 -13.23
N ILE A 110 9.58 9.33 -12.80
CA ILE A 110 9.21 9.74 -11.43
C ILE A 110 7.72 10.09 -11.28
N GLY A 111 6.93 9.93 -12.32
CA GLY A 111 5.49 10.18 -12.30
C GLY A 111 4.75 9.17 -11.39
N PRO A 112 3.57 9.55 -10.87
CA PRO A 112 2.81 8.70 -9.99
C PRO A 112 2.23 7.49 -10.73
N GLU A 113 2.23 6.33 -10.07
CA GLU A 113 1.61 5.09 -10.56
C GLU A 113 1.11 4.25 -9.40
N GLN A 114 0.36 3.18 -9.67
CA GLN A 114 -0.06 2.17 -8.71
C GLN A 114 0.41 0.76 -9.14
N GLY A 115 1.55 0.72 -9.84
CA GLY A 115 2.10 -0.47 -10.49
C GLY A 115 2.79 -1.46 -9.55
N ASP A 116 3.11 -1.06 -8.31
CA ASP A 116 3.77 -1.92 -7.33
C ASP A 116 2.78 -2.77 -6.50
N TYR A 117 1.46 -2.66 -6.79
CA TYR A 117 0.41 -3.40 -6.10
C TYR A 117 0.72 -4.89 -5.99
N ASN A 118 0.92 -5.58 -7.13
CA ASN A 118 1.20 -7.02 -7.11
C ASN A 118 2.48 -7.35 -6.36
N GLN A 119 3.50 -6.52 -6.47
CA GLN A 119 4.79 -6.73 -5.85
C GLN A 119 4.71 -6.80 -4.32
N VAL A 120 3.84 -6.01 -3.69
CA VAL A 120 3.71 -5.98 -2.23
C VAL A 120 2.49 -6.74 -1.71
N VAL A 121 1.40 -6.83 -2.49
CA VAL A 121 0.16 -7.54 -2.11
C VAL A 121 0.27 -9.04 -2.37
N LYS A 122 0.82 -9.44 -3.54
CA LYS A 122 1.00 -10.86 -3.89
C LYS A 122 2.35 -11.41 -3.46
N GLY A 123 3.29 -10.53 -3.11
CA GLY A 123 4.66 -10.87 -2.79
C GLY A 123 5.57 -10.97 -4.01
N GLY A 124 6.71 -10.26 -3.96
CA GLY A 124 7.75 -10.29 -4.99
C GLY A 124 8.93 -11.18 -4.62
N GLY A 125 9.00 -11.65 -3.38
CA GLY A 125 10.02 -12.57 -2.88
C GLY A 125 9.57 -14.03 -2.97
N HIS A 126 10.33 -14.92 -2.35
CA HIS A 126 10.07 -16.35 -2.36
C HIS A 126 9.38 -16.85 -1.07
N GLY A 127 8.79 -18.04 -1.12
CA GLY A 127 8.14 -18.72 0.01
C GLY A 127 6.66 -18.31 0.17
N ASN A 128 6.04 -18.84 1.22
CA ASN A 128 4.59 -18.76 1.44
C ASN A 128 4.24 -17.63 2.44
N TYR A 129 4.78 -16.43 2.22
CA TYR A 129 4.55 -15.29 3.10
C TYR A 129 3.48 -14.33 2.56
N LYS A 130 2.93 -13.51 3.45
CA LYS A 130 2.05 -12.37 3.11
C LYS A 130 2.51 -11.12 3.87
N ASN A 131 2.41 -9.98 3.22
CA ASN A 131 2.50 -8.68 3.88
C ASN A 131 1.11 -8.21 4.30
N ILE A 132 1.04 -7.35 5.31
CA ILE A 132 -0.12 -6.48 5.52
C ILE A 132 0.14 -5.21 4.72
N VAL A 133 -0.84 -4.76 3.92
CA VAL A 133 -0.66 -3.61 3.03
C VAL A 133 -1.78 -2.60 3.27
N LEU A 134 -1.41 -1.38 3.66
CA LEU A 134 -2.31 -0.25 3.93
C LEU A 134 -2.19 0.80 2.82
N ALA A 135 -3.30 1.30 2.31
CA ALA A 135 -3.36 2.25 1.22
C ALA A 135 -4.04 3.57 1.63
N PRO A 136 -3.28 4.60 2.02
CA PRO A 136 -3.81 5.92 2.32
C PRO A 136 -4.35 6.62 1.07
N ASN A 137 -5.33 7.54 1.26
CA ASN A 137 -5.82 8.41 0.19
C ASN A 137 -5.75 9.92 0.51
N SER A 138 -5.14 10.28 1.64
CA SER A 138 -4.96 11.67 2.06
C SER A 138 -3.67 11.83 2.87
N VAL A 139 -3.22 13.08 3.04
CA VAL A 139 -2.06 13.38 3.88
C VAL A 139 -2.32 13.01 5.35
N GLN A 140 -3.57 13.13 5.83
CA GLN A 140 -3.94 12.67 7.16
C GLN A 140 -3.76 11.16 7.28
N GLU A 141 -4.26 10.39 6.32
CA GLU A 141 -4.10 8.94 6.32
C GLU A 141 -2.64 8.48 6.11
N MET A 142 -1.81 9.26 5.41
CA MET A 142 -0.36 8.99 5.36
C MET A 142 0.26 8.97 6.77
N CYS A 143 -0.20 9.83 7.66
CA CYS A 143 0.22 9.84 9.07
C CYS A 143 -0.44 8.69 9.86
N ASP A 144 -1.76 8.61 9.83
CA ASP A 144 -2.55 7.73 10.70
C ASP A 144 -2.32 6.25 10.36
N LEU A 145 -2.27 5.89 9.06
CA LEU A 145 -1.99 4.53 8.63
C LEU A 145 -0.52 4.14 8.82
N THR A 146 0.41 5.10 8.82
CA THR A 146 1.80 4.82 9.25
C THR A 146 1.84 4.45 10.74
N MET A 147 1.09 5.15 11.59
CA MET A 147 0.97 4.78 13.02
C MET A 147 0.34 3.38 13.16
N LYS A 148 -0.76 3.13 12.45
CA LYS A 148 -1.44 1.83 12.43
C LYS A 148 -0.53 0.71 11.94
N ALA A 149 0.34 0.97 10.97
CA ALA A 149 1.30 0.00 10.45
C ALA A 149 2.25 -0.52 11.56
N PHE A 150 2.74 0.35 12.45
CA PHE A 150 3.56 -0.08 13.59
C PHE A 150 2.79 -0.93 14.60
N GLU A 151 1.53 -0.61 14.85
CA GLU A 151 0.66 -1.42 15.74
C GLU A 151 0.44 -2.82 15.14
N LEU A 152 0.11 -2.90 13.86
CA LEU A 152 -0.11 -4.17 13.15
C LEU A 152 1.17 -4.98 13.03
N ALA A 153 2.31 -4.33 12.73
CA ALA A 153 3.60 -5.00 12.68
C ALA A 153 3.94 -5.68 14.01
N ASP A 154 3.79 -4.96 15.12
CA ASP A 154 4.04 -5.51 16.47
C ASP A 154 3.03 -6.60 16.85
N LYS A 155 1.71 -6.37 16.60
CA LYS A 155 0.65 -7.33 16.92
C LYS A 155 0.87 -8.67 16.24
N TRP A 156 1.20 -8.63 14.97
CA TRP A 156 1.28 -9.82 14.12
C TRP A 156 2.71 -10.34 13.93
N ARG A 157 3.73 -9.61 14.40
CA ARG A 157 5.13 -9.91 14.12
C ARG A 157 5.34 -10.19 12.63
N ASN A 158 5.04 -9.18 11.82
CA ASN A 158 4.98 -9.30 10.35
C ASN A 158 5.39 -7.98 9.70
N PRO A 159 6.00 -7.99 8.50
CA PRO A 159 6.20 -6.77 7.74
C PRO A 159 4.85 -6.16 7.33
N VAL A 160 4.73 -4.84 7.48
CA VAL A 160 3.57 -4.04 7.07
C VAL A 160 4.03 -2.98 6.07
N VAL A 161 3.34 -2.89 4.95
CA VAL A 161 3.62 -1.92 3.89
C VAL A 161 2.58 -0.80 3.93
N VAL A 162 3.03 0.44 3.93
CA VAL A 162 2.20 1.61 3.60
C VAL A 162 2.45 1.91 2.12
N LEU A 163 1.44 1.67 1.30
CA LEU A 163 1.51 1.76 -0.16
C LEU A 163 0.78 3.01 -0.64
N ALA A 164 1.53 4.01 -1.06
CA ALA A 164 0.99 5.27 -1.57
C ALA A 164 1.52 5.58 -2.97
N ASP A 165 0.77 6.37 -3.73
CA ASP A 165 1.26 6.86 -5.02
C ASP A 165 2.05 8.17 -4.88
N GLY A 166 2.86 8.50 -5.90
CA GLY A 166 3.72 9.68 -5.90
C GLY A 166 2.96 11.00 -5.75
N THR A 167 1.67 11.07 -6.16
CA THR A 167 0.85 12.27 -5.98
C THR A 167 0.56 12.51 -4.50
N LEU A 168 0.14 11.46 -3.77
CA LEU A 168 -0.10 11.55 -2.33
C LEU A 168 1.17 11.90 -1.56
N GLY A 169 2.31 11.32 -1.94
CA GLY A 169 3.59 11.65 -1.31
C GLY A 169 3.97 13.12 -1.44
N GLN A 170 3.68 13.74 -2.58
CA GLN A 170 4.10 15.11 -2.91
C GLN A 170 3.06 16.19 -2.60
N MET A 171 1.76 15.85 -2.56
CA MET A 171 0.71 16.82 -2.27
C MET A 171 0.77 17.33 -0.83
N ALA A 172 0.30 18.55 -0.61
CA ALA A 172 0.26 19.18 0.70
C ALA A 172 -1.18 19.46 1.15
N GLU A 173 -1.54 18.95 2.33
CA GLU A 173 -2.84 19.16 2.97
C GLU A 173 -2.68 19.57 4.43
N PRO A 174 -3.73 20.10 5.10
CA PRO A 174 -3.74 20.25 6.54
C PRO A 174 -3.53 18.89 7.22
N LEU A 175 -2.77 18.88 8.31
CA LEU A 175 -2.59 17.70 9.15
C LEU A 175 -2.98 18.03 10.60
N VAL A 176 -3.83 17.21 11.16
CA VAL A 176 -4.10 17.18 12.60
C VAL A 176 -3.08 16.25 13.24
N PHE A 177 -2.23 16.78 14.09
CA PHE A 177 -1.22 15.98 14.78
C PHE A 177 -1.88 15.03 15.78
N PRO A 178 -1.35 13.80 15.96
CA PRO A 178 -1.80 12.91 17.01
C PRO A 178 -1.66 13.56 18.39
N GLU A 179 -2.60 13.31 19.31
CA GLU A 179 -2.62 13.93 20.63
C GLU A 179 -1.42 13.54 21.49
N LYS A 180 -0.92 12.32 21.34
CA LYS A 180 0.14 11.76 22.16
C LYS A 180 1.11 10.92 21.33
N ALA A 181 2.40 11.16 21.53
CA ALA A 181 3.44 10.29 20.99
C ALA A 181 3.64 9.06 21.89
N ILE A 182 3.95 7.93 21.26
CA ILE A 182 4.42 6.72 21.94
C ILE A 182 5.93 6.82 22.05
N GLU A 183 6.45 6.72 23.27
CA GLU A 183 7.89 6.65 23.46
C GLU A 183 8.44 5.31 22.98
N PRO A 184 9.59 5.28 22.30
CA PRO A 184 10.22 4.04 21.89
C PRO A 184 10.45 3.11 23.10
N LYS A 185 10.04 1.85 22.94
CA LYS A 185 10.25 0.82 23.96
C LYS A 185 10.89 -0.40 23.34
N ASN A 186 11.92 -0.92 23.99
CA ASN A 186 12.54 -2.18 23.64
C ASN A 186 12.29 -3.21 24.75
N ASP A 187 11.02 -3.59 24.91
CA ASP A 187 10.55 -4.51 25.95
C ASP A 187 10.04 -5.86 25.38
N LYS A 188 10.35 -6.14 24.11
CA LYS A 188 9.91 -7.35 23.43
C LYS A 188 10.67 -8.57 23.95
N PRO A 189 9.97 -9.61 24.48
CA PRO A 189 10.60 -10.73 25.17
C PRO A 189 11.36 -11.69 24.21
N TRP A 190 10.98 -11.68 22.93
CA TRP A 190 11.59 -12.50 21.89
C TRP A 190 12.86 -11.89 21.28
N ALA A 191 13.16 -10.63 21.59
CA ALA A 191 14.27 -9.88 20.98
C ALA A 191 15.64 -10.39 21.46
N VAL A 192 16.64 -10.30 20.59
CA VAL A 192 18.04 -10.63 20.90
C VAL A 192 18.76 -9.35 21.32
N LYS A 193 18.96 -9.14 22.64
CA LYS A 193 19.48 -7.90 23.21
C LYS A 193 20.95 -7.99 23.64
N GLY A 194 21.59 -9.14 23.47
CA GLY A 194 22.97 -9.34 23.90
C GLY A 194 23.18 -9.36 25.42
N ASN A 195 22.13 -9.64 26.19
CA ASN A 195 22.16 -9.73 27.65
C ASN A 195 21.79 -11.16 28.11
N LYS A 196 21.91 -11.43 29.41
CA LYS A 196 21.65 -12.75 29.97
C LYS A 196 20.19 -13.18 29.85
N GLU A 197 19.23 -12.23 29.94
CA GLU A 197 17.81 -12.48 29.90
C GLU A 197 17.33 -12.96 28.52
N THR A 198 18.06 -12.60 27.46
CA THR A 198 17.71 -12.90 26.07
C THR A 198 18.72 -13.80 25.35
N MET A 199 19.70 -14.37 26.08
CA MET A 199 20.77 -15.18 25.45
C MET A 199 20.28 -16.47 24.80
N GLU A 200 19.09 -16.96 25.20
CA GLU A 200 18.46 -18.15 24.59
C GLU A 200 17.53 -17.81 23.44
N ASN A 201 17.27 -16.52 23.21
CA ASN A 201 16.45 -16.09 22.07
C ASN A 201 17.19 -16.30 20.77
N LEU A 202 16.48 -16.86 19.78
CA LEU A 202 17.00 -17.11 18.45
C LEU A 202 16.10 -16.43 17.41
N ILE A 203 16.71 -15.60 16.57
CA ILE A 203 16.06 -15.01 15.38
C ILE A 203 16.67 -15.73 14.17
N THR A 204 15.86 -16.50 13.49
CA THR A 204 16.27 -17.25 12.29
C THR A 204 15.10 -17.48 11.35
N SER A 205 15.39 -17.64 10.07
CA SER A 205 14.45 -18.11 9.04
C SER A 205 14.99 -19.36 8.34
N ILE A 206 16.07 -19.98 8.89
CA ILE A 206 16.63 -21.21 8.35
C ILE A 206 16.19 -22.41 9.19
N TYR A 207 15.77 -23.47 8.52
CA TYR A 207 15.37 -24.75 9.07
C TYR A 207 16.11 -25.86 8.32
N ASN A 208 16.76 -26.75 9.03
CA ASN A 208 17.48 -27.88 8.41
C ASN A 208 16.58 -29.10 8.24
N ASP A 209 15.57 -29.27 9.06
CA ASP A 209 14.56 -30.33 8.95
C ASP A 209 13.37 -29.88 8.12
N PHE A 210 12.94 -30.73 7.17
CA PHE A 210 11.85 -30.40 6.26
C PHE A 210 10.50 -30.32 6.98
N ASN A 211 10.25 -31.16 7.98
CA ASN A 211 9.00 -31.15 8.72
C ASN A 211 8.92 -29.91 9.64
N GLU A 212 10.03 -29.50 10.27
CA GLU A 212 10.06 -28.26 11.06
C GLU A 212 9.71 -27.03 10.20
N LEU A 213 10.22 -26.94 8.96
CA LEU A 213 9.87 -25.86 8.06
C LEU A 213 8.42 -25.95 7.60
N GLU A 214 7.89 -27.16 7.34
CA GLU A 214 6.49 -27.36 6.98
C GLU A 214 5.56 -26.92 8.13
N ASP A 215 5.81 -27.36 9.36
CA ASP A 215 5.06 -26.97 10.55
C ASP A 215 5.08 -25.45 10.77
N PHE A 216 6.23 -24.81 10.56
CA PHE A 216 6.34 -23.35 10.62
C PHE A 216 5.49 -22.66 9.53
N ASN A 217 5.47 -23.19 8.31
CA ASN A 217 4.60 -22.66 7.25
C ASN A 217 3.12 -22.79 7.62
N TYR A 218 2.67 -23.91 8.21
CA TYR A 218 1.30 -24.03 8.71
C TYR A 218 0.98 -22.99 9.78
N LYS A 219 1.89 -22.77 10.73
CA LYS A 219 1.76 -21.71 11.75
C LYS A 219 1.61 -20.30 11.08
N LEU A 220 2.41 -20.02 10.05
CA LEU A 220 2.28 -18.76 9.30
C LEU A 220 0.91 -18.65 8.61
N GLN A 221 0.41 -19.73 7.98
CA GLN A 221 -0.89 -19.70 7.33
C GLN A 221 -2.04 -19.49 8.34
N GLU A 222 -1.96 -20.09 9.54
CA GLU A 222 -2.93 -19.81 10.61
C GLU A 222 -2.89 -18.34 11.05
N LYS A 223 -1.71 -17.73 11.15
CA LYS A 223 -1.54 -16.31 11.42
C LYS A 223 -2.19 -15.47 10.33
N TYR A 224 -1.93 -15.76 9.06
CA TYR A 224 -2.50 -15.02 7.93
C TYR A 224 -4.02 -15.17 7.84
N ALA A 225 -4.57 -16.34 8.12
CA ALA A 225 -6.02 -16.53 8.19
C ALA A 225 -6.68 -15.65 9.26
N LYS A 226 -6.02 -15.44 10.41
CA LYS A 226 -6.50 -14.51 11.44
C LYS A 226 -6.39 -13.05 10.98
N ILE A 227 -5.30 -12.66 10.34
CA ILE A 227 -5.12 -11.33 9.74
C ILE A 227 -6.25 -11.07 8.71
N ASP A 228 -6.53 -12.05 7.85
CA ASP A 228 -7.59 -11.95 6.84
C ASP A 228 -9.00 -11.78 7.46
N GLN A 229 -9.20 -12.18 8.71
CA GLN A 229 -10.48 -12.01 9.43
C GLN A 229 -10.54 -10.72 10.27
N GLU A 230 -9.43 -10.31 10.89
CA GLU A 230 -9.43 -9.26 11.91
C GLU A 230 -9.03 -7.87 11.36
N GLU A 231 -8.27 -7.82 10.26
CA GLU A 231 -7.61 -6.58 9.84
C GLU A 231 -8.11 -6.03 8.49
N VAL A 232 -9.23 -6.52 7.99
CA VAL A 232 -9.84 -5.97 6.76
C VAL A 232 -10.43 -4.60 7.05
N LEU A 233 -9.95 -3.57 6.34
CA LEU A 233 -10.43 -2.20 6.43
C LEU A 233 -10.82 -1.68 5.05
N TYR A 234 -11.99 -1.08 4.95
CA TYR A 234 -12.48 -0.43 3.74
C TYR A 234 -13.46 0.70 4.06
N GLU A 235 -13.68 1.58 3.12
CA GLU A 235 -14.69 2.63 3.16
C GLU A 235 -15.75 2.36 2.09
N GLU A 236 -17.00 2.50 2.47
CA GLU A 236 -18.15 2.46 1.59
C GLU A 236 -18.70 3.88 1.38
N TYR A 237 -18.88 4.28 0.12
CA TYR A 237 -19.50 5.55 -0.20
C TYR A 237 -20.65 5.33 -1.18
N GLN A 238 -21.88 5.49 -0.71
CA GLN A 238 -23.12 5.34 -1.46
C GLN A 238 -23.26 3.99 -2.19
N VAL A 239 -22.89 2.87 -1.55
CA VAL A 239 -22.94 1.53 -2.17
C VAL A 239 -24.26 0.78 -1.93
N GLU A 240 -25.09 1.20 -0.97
CA GLU A 240 -26.26 0.45 -0.51
C GLU A 240 -27.30 0.20 -1.61
N ASP A 241 -27.51 1.20 -2.48
CA ASP A 241 -28.48 1.16 -3.60
C ASP A 241 -27.80 1.23 -4.96
N ALA A 242 -26.48 1.00 -5.02
CA ALA A 242 -25.70 1.16 -6.24
C ALA A 242 -25.92 -0.01 -7.22
N ASP A 243 -26.11 0.32 -8.50
CA ASP A 243 -26.11 -0.62 -9.62
C ASP A 243 -24.68 -0.79 -10.19
N ILE A 244 -23.84 0.25 -10.01
CA ILE A 244 -22.42 0.29 -10.41
C ILE A 244 -21.58 0.67 -9.18
N VAL A 245 -20.54 -0.10 -8.89
CA VAL A 245 -19.59 0.20 -7.81
C VAL A 245 -18.18 0.38 -8.38
N LEU A 246 -17.62 1.56 -8.13
CA LEU A 246 -16.22 1.83 -8.39
C LEU A 246 -15.39 1.16 -7.28
N VAL A 247 -14.29 0.49 -7.63
CA VAL A 247 -13.32 -0.02 -6.66
C VAL A 247 -11.99 0.68 -6.93
N SER A 248 -11.44 1.36 -5.91
CA SER A 248 -10.26 2.19 -6.11
C SER A 248 -9.55 2.50 -4.79
N PHE A 249 -8.24 2.73 -4.83
CA PHE A 249 -7.44 3.14 -3.67
C PHE A 249 -6.54 4.34 -4.01
N GLY A 250 -5.86 4.89 -3.01
CA GLY A 250 -4.93 6.01 -3.20
C GLY A 250 -5.59 7.24 -3.81
N ILE A 251 -4.82 8.00 -4.61
CA ILE A 251 -5.33 9.21 -5.28
C ILE A 251 -6.48 8.91 -6.25
N SER A 252 -6.47 7.75 -6.89
CA SER A 252 -7.51 7.33 -7.83
C SER A 252 -8.89 7.26 -7.17
N SER A 253 -8.95 6.87 -5.89
CA SER A 253 -10.21 6.80 -5.14
C SER A 253 -10.85 8.18 -4.91
N ARG A 254 -10.06 9.24 -4.83
CA ARG A 254 -10.58 10.62 -4.70
C ARG A 254 -11.22 11.09 -5.99
N ILE A 255 -10.63 10.72 -7.14
CA ILE A 255 -11.22 11.03 -8.45
C ILE A 255 -12.50 10.20 -8.65
N ALA A 256 -12.46 8.92 -8.26
CA ALA A 256 -13.61 8.02 -8.31
C ALA A 256 -14.78 8.56 -7.45
N ARG A 257 -14.52 9.09 -6.25
CA ARG A 257 -15.54 9.73 -5.40
C ARG A 257 -16.23 10.89 -6.12
N SER A 258 -15.46 11.73 -6.79
CA SER A 258 -16.02 12.84 -7.60
C SER A 258 -16.88 12.33 -8.77
N ALA A 259 -16.54 11.18 -9.34
CA ALA A 259 -17.34 10.53 -10.39
C ALA A 259 -18.68 10.01 -9.83
N VAL A 260 -18.68 9.43 -8.62
CA VAL A 260 -19.92 9.03 -7.92
C VAL A 260 -20.85 10.22 -7.75
N ASP A 261 -20.36 11.34 -7.19
CA ASP A 261 -21.17 12.53 -6.94
C ASP A 261 -21.81 13.07 -8.23
N LYS A 262 -21.02 13.19 -9.32
CA LYS A 262 -21.52 13.68 -10.61
C LYS A 262 -22.51 12.71 -11.27
N SER A 263 -22.29 11.43 -11.18
CA SER A 263 -23.20 10.41 -11.74
C SER A 263 -24.52 10.36 -10.98
N ARG A 264 -24.48 10.46 -9.66
CA ARG A 264 -25.68 10.51 -8.83
C ARG A 264 -26.50 11.79 -9.06
N ALA A 265 -25.85 12.92 -9.32
CA ALA A 265 -26.53 14.15 -9.71
C ALA A 265 -27.31 14.01 -11.03
N LYS A 266 -26.95 13.06 -11.90
CA LYS A 266 -27.68 12.66 -13.12
C LYS A 266 -28.66 11.49 -12.90
N GLY A 267 -28.84 11.03 -11.65
CA GLY A 267 -29.77 9.94 -11.30
C GLY A 267 -29.21 8.52 -11.50
N ILE A 268 -27.91 8.38 -11.79
CA ILE A 268 -27.25 7.08 -11.94
C ILE A 268 -26.80 6.57 -10.56
N LYS A 269 -27.21 5.37 -10.20
CA LYS A 269 -26.87 4.77 -8.90
C LYS A 269 -25.47 4.19 -8.91
N VAL A 270 -24.48 5.02 -8.61
CA VAL A 270 -23.07 4.67 -8.51
C VAL A 270 -22.63 4.76 -7.06
N GLY A 271 -21.79 3.80 -6.62
CA GLY A 271 -21.12 3.84 -5.32
C GLY A 271 -19.60 3.67 -5.48
N LEU A 272 -18.88 3.85 -4.38
CA LEU A 272 -17.43 3.59 -4.30
C LEU A 272 -17.15 2.67 -3.12
N LEU A 273 -16.45 1.59 -3.37
CA LEU A 273 -15.77 0.76 -2.38
C LEU A 273 -14.28 1.08 -2.42
N ARG A 274 -13.75 1.62 -1.34
CA ARG A 274 -12.33 1.94 -1.21
C ARG A 274 -11.67 0.97 -0.23
N PRO A 275 -10.88 -0.01 -0.70
CA PRO A 275 -10.02 -0.77 0.19
C PRO A 275 -9.02 0.18 0.89
N ILE A 276 -8.93 0.09 2.21
CA ILE A 276 -7.89 0.71 3.03
C ILE A 276 -6.77 -0.30 3.27
N THR A 277 -7.13 -1.57 3.53
CA THR A 277 -6.20 -2.69 3.41
C THR A 277 -6.30 -3.30 2.02
N LEU A 278 -5.16 -3.49 1.37
CA LEU A 278 -5.05 -4.21 0.10
C LEU A 278 -4.62 -5.68 0.33
N SER A 279 -4.00 -5.94 1.48
CA SER A 279 -3.74 -7.26 2.02
C SER A 279 -3.88 -7.16 3.55
N PRO A 280 -4.94 -7.72 4.13
CA PRO A 280 -6.04 -8.47 3.49
C PRO A 280 -6.96 -7.58 2.63
N PHE A 281 -7.41 -8.11 1.51
CA PHE A 281 -8.38 -7.45 0.63
C PHE A 281 -9.82 -7.74 1.11
N PRO A 282 -10.81 -6.84 0.92
CA PRO A 282 -12.20 -7.02 1.34
C PRO A 282 -12.98 -7.97 0.42
N PHE A 283 -12.52 -9.23 0.30
CA PHE A 283 -13.11 -10.24 -0.59
C PHE A 283 -14.59 -10.47 -0.32
N ASP A 284 -14.98 -10.62 0.95
CA ASP A 284 -16.37 -10.89 1.34
C ASP A 284 -17.31 -9.74 0.95
N LYS A 285 -16.83 -8.48 1.09
CA LYS A 285 -17.64 -7.32 0.70
C LYS A 285 -17.83 -7.22 -0.81
N VAL A 286 -16.79 -7.45 -1.59
CA VAL A 286 -16.91 -7.49 -3.05
C VAL A 286 -17.82 -8.63 -3.49
N LYS A 287 -17.70 -9.81 -2.87
CA LYS A 287 -18.59 -10.93 -3.14
C LYS A 287 -20.06 -10.62 -2.82
N GLU A 288 -20.34 -10.01 -1.65
CA GLU A 288 -21.69 -9.57 -1.25
C GLU A 288 -22.32 -8.66 -2.32
N LEU A 289 -21.55 -7.68 -2.81
CA LEU A 289 -22.00 -6.76 -3.85
C LEU A 289 -22.19 -7.47 -5.20
N ALA A 290 -21.30 -8.40 -5.55
CA ALA A 290 -21.41 -9.22 -6.76
C ALA A 290 -22.67 -10.10 -6.74
N ASP A 291 -23.01 -10.69 -5.61
CA ASP A 291 -24.22 -11.51 -5.43
C ASP A 291 -25.52 -10.67 -5.57
N LYS A 292 -25.46 -9.35 -5.38
CA LYS A 292 -26.57 -8.42 -5.65
C LYS A 292 -26.68 -7.99 -7.12
N GLY A 293 -25.75 -8.45 -7.98
CA GLY A 293 -25.76 -8.15 -9.41
C GLY A 293 -25.06 -6.83 -9.80
N VAL A 294 -24.35 -6.19 -8.90
CA VAL A 294 -23.64 -4.92 -9.12
C VAL A 294 -22.59 -5.07 -10.22
N SER A 295 -22.47 -4.09 -11.11
CA SER A 295 -21.33 -3.96 -12.03
C SER A 295 -20.17 -3.26 -11.34
N PHE A 296 -18.95 -3.77 -11.53
CA PHE A 296 -17.74 -3.15 -10.95
C PHE A 296 -16.91 -2.42 -11.99
N ILE A 297 -16.35 -1.28 -11.60
CA ILE A 297 -15.31 -0.58 -12.37
C ILE A 297 -14.09 -0.44 -11.46
N SER A 298 -13.00 -1.15 -11.76
CA SER A 298 -11.71 -0.87 -11.13
C SER A 298 -11.14 0.42 -11.71
N VAL A 299 -10.80 1.37 -10.82
CA VAL A 299 -10.22 2.65 -11.19
C VAL A 299 -8.82 2.73 -10.59
N GLU A 300 -7.79 2.54 -11.41
CA GLU A 300 -6.42 2.35 -10.95
C GLU A 300 -5.36 2.88 -11.91
N MET A 301 -4.22 3.31 -11.40
CA MET A 301 -3.07 3.71 -12.21
C MET A 301 -2.12 2.52 -12.42
N SER A 302 -2.66 1.41 -12.95
CA SER A 302 -1.91 0.20 -13.32
C SER A 302 -2.62 -0.54 -14.47
N ASN A 303 -2.13 -1.69 -14.86
CA ASN A 303 -2.68 -2.49 -15.96
C ASN A 303 -3.77 -3.49 -15.52
N GLY A 304 -4.51 -3.21 -14.44
CA GLY A 304 -5.57 -4.08 -13.95
C GLY A 304 -5.12 -4.97 -12.78
N GLN A 305 -4.13 -4.55 -12.00
CA GLN A 305 -3.65 -5.32 -10.85
C GLN A 305 -4.71 -5.41 -9.75
N LEU A 306 -5.40 -4.30 -9.44
CA LEU A 306 -6.54 -4.29 -8.52
C LEU A 306 -7.76 -5.00 -9.13
N LEU A 307 -8.02 -4.82 -10.44
CA LEU A 307 -9.12 -5.49 -11.13
C LEU A 307 -9.05 -7.01 -10.98
N ALA A 308 -7.85 -7.58 -11.00
CA ALA A 308 -7.67 -9.03 -10.84
C ALA A 308 -8.22 -9.52 -9.47
N ASP A 309 -8.03 -8.76 -8.39
CA ASP A 309 -8.60 -9.10 -7.09
C ASP A 309 -10.12 -8.87 -7.03
N VAL A 310 -10.62 -7.82 -7.68
CA VAL A 310 -12.07 -7.60 -7.82
C VAL A 310 -12.71 -8.76 -8.56
N GLN A 311 -12.13 -9.22 -9.67
CA GLN A 311 -12.64 -10.35 -10.45
C GLN A 311 -12.58 -11.66 -9.67
N PHE A 312 -11.50 -11.89 -8.94
CA PHE A 312 -11.36 -13.05 -8.08
C PHE A 312 -12.42 -13.07 -6.96
N ALA A 313 -12.62 -11.92 -6.29
CA ALA A 313 -13.61 -11.76 -5.23
C ALA A 313 -15.05 -11.89 -5.74
N ALA A 314 -15.34 -11.30 -6.91
CA ALA A 314 -16.66 -11.38 -7.56
C ALA A 314 -16.97 -12.76 -8.16
N LEU A 315 -15.98 -13.65 -8.25
CA LEU A 315 -16.04 -14.97 -8.91
C LEU A 315 -16.49 -14.89 -10.36
N ARG A 316 -16.26 -13.76 -11.04
CA ARG A 316 -16.65 -13.53 -12.44
C ARG A 316 -15.76 -12.45 -13.08
N LYS A 317 -15.69 -12.48 -14.41
CA LYS A 317 -15.11 -11.41 -15.25
C LYS A 317 -16.17 -10.52 -15.89
N GLU A 318 -17.35 -11.07 -16.10
CA GLU A 318 -18.50 -10.35 -16.64
C GLU A 318 -18.91 -9.24 -15.69
N ASN A 319 -19.33 -8.09 -16.25
CA ASN A 319 -19.69 -6.90 -15.49
C ASN A 319 -18.58 -6.38 -14.57
N THR A 320 -17.32 -6.64 -14.96
CA THR A 320 -16.13 -6.03 -14.31
C THR A 320 -15.32 -5.30 -15.37
N TYR A 321 -15.10 -4.01 -15.16
CA TYR A 321 -14.52 -3.09 -16.13
C TYR A 321 -13.25 -2.44 -15.55
N LEU A 322 -12.40 -1.92 -16.43
CA LEU A 322 -11.17 -1.24 -16.06
C LEU A 322 -11.15 0.18 -16.63
N VAL A 323 -10.96 1.15 -15.76
CA VAL A 323 -10.57 2.51 -16.13
C VAL A 323 -9.19 2.76 -15.58
N ASN A 324 -8.19 2.88 -16.45
CA ASN A 324 -6.82 2.98 -16.02
C ASN A 324 -5.96 3.97 -16.81
N ARG A 325 -4.86 4.36 -16.19
CA ARG A 325 -3.70 5.03 -16.82
C ARG A 325 -2.42 4.37 -16.32
N MET A 326 -1.36 4.52 -17.07
CA MET A 326 -0.02 4.01 -16.76
C MET A 326 1.05 5.02 -17.17
N GLY A 327 2.31 4.77 -16.79
CA GLY A 327 3.46 5.55 -17.26
C GLY A 327 3.53 6.95 -16.65
N GLY A 328 2.99 7.15 -15.43
CA GLY A 328 3.04 8.43 -14.73
C GLY A 328 1.86 9.37 -15.02
N ASN A 329 0.85 8.90 -15.74
CA ASN A 329 -0.34 9.68 -16.05
C ASN A 329 -1.44 9.47 -15.02
N LEU A 330 -2.07 10.56 -14.57
CA LEU A 330 -3.25 10.50 -13.70
C LEU A 330 -4.50 10.13 -14.49
N ILE A 331 -5.44 9.45 -13.81
CA ILE A 331 -6.78 9.21 -14.34
C ILE A 331 -7.54 10.54 -14.38
N GLU A 332 -8.27 10.75 -15.46
CA GLU A 332 -9.14 11.90 -15.59
C GLU A 332 -10.58 11.54 -15.25
N LEU A 333 -11.28 12.46 -14.58
CA LEU A 333 -12.68 12.25 -14.20
C LEU A 333 -13.58 11.89 -15.40
N LYS A 334 -13.33 12.51 -16.57
CA LYS A 334 -14.08 12.22 -17.81
C LYS A 334 -13.97 10.74 -18.24
N GLN A 335 -12.84 10.07 -17.99
CA GLN A 335 -12.64 8.66 -18.35
C GLN A 335 -13.53 7.74 -17.50
N ILE A 336 -13.66 8.06 -16.19
CA ILE A 336 -14.51 7.30 -15.27
C ILE A 336 -15.97 7.51 -15.64
N LEU A 337 -16.38 8.77 -15.87
CA LEU A 337 -17.76 9.11 -16.26
C LEU A 337 -18.17 8.45 -17.57
N ALA A 338 -17.27 8.43 -18.56
CA ALA A 338 -17.52 7.77 -19.83
C ALA A 338 -17.84 6.27 -19.67
N GLN A 339 -17.07 5.56 -18.82
CA GLN A 339 -17.33 4.15 -18.56
C GLN A 339 -18.64 3.93 -17.79
N ILE A 340 -18.97 4.81 -16.83
CA ILE A 340 -20.23 4.74 -16.09
C ILE A 340 -21.42 4.92 -17.03
N TYR A 341 -21.38 5.93 -17.92
CA TYR A 341 -22.47 6.22 -18.85
C TYR A 341 -22.65 5.12 -19.90
N GLU A 342 -21.56 4.54 -20.38
CA GLU A 342 -21.60 3.37 -21.27
C GLU A 342 -22.36 2.20 -20.61
N ILE A 343 -22.04 1.87 -19.34
CA ILE A 343 -22.73 0.78 -18.60
C ILE A 343 -24.19 1.15 -18.33
N ALA A 344 -24.48 2.41 -18.01
CA ALA A 344 -25.83 2.90 -17.73
C ALA A 344 -26.70 3.09 -19.01
N GLY A 345 -26.12 2.95 -20.21
CA GLY A 345 -26.82 3.16 -21.48
C GLY A 345 -27.23 4.61 -21.70
N ILE A 346 -26.43 5.57 -21.23
CA ILE A 346 -26.70 7.03 -21.34
C ILE A 346 -25.75 7.62 -22.37
N ASP A 347 -26.33 8.24 -23.41
CA ASP A 347 -25.58 9.06 -24.34
C ASP A 347 -25.36 10.46 -23.73
N ASP A 348 -24.11 10.86 -23.52
CA ASP A 348 -23.74 12.18 -23.04
C ASP A 348 -22.97 12.94 -24.12
N GLU A 349 -23.60 13.97 -24.70
CA GLU A 349 -23.01 14.79 -25.76
C GLU A 349 -21.73 15.54 -25.32
N GLU A 350 -21.51 15.73 -24.01
CA GLU A 350 -20.29 16.32 -23.45
C GLU A 350 -19.11 15.35 -23.41
N ILE A 351 -19.36 14.03 -23.54
CA ILE A 351 -18.33 12.99 -23.49
C ILE A 351 -18.17 12.34 -24.84
N ASP A 352 -17.32 12.95 -25.67
CA ASP A 352 -16.94 12.39 -26.97
C ASP A 352 -15.98 11.21 -26.81
N LEU A 353 -16.52 10.00 -26.86
CA LEU A 353 -15.76 8.74 -26.76
C LEU A 353 -14.84 8.49 -27.98
N SER A 354 -15.07 9.18 -29.14
CA SER A 354 -14.29 8.98 -30.36
C SER A 354 -12.84 9.47 -30.20
N LYS A 355 -12.59 10.42 -29.31
CA LYS A 355 -11.24 10.91 -28.98
C LYS A 355 -10.38 9.92 -28.20
N ARG A 356 -10.96 8.83 -27.67
CA ARG A 356 -10.20 7.76 -26.98
C ARG A 356 -9.17 7.06 -27.88
N SER A 357 -9.41 7.00 -29.19
CA SER A 357 -8.53 6.35 -30.18
C SER A 357 -7.41 7.26 -30.68
N GLU A 358 -7.62 8.57 -30.69
CA GLU A 358 -6.64 9.54 -31.24
C GLU A 358 -5.53 9.88 -30.23
N GLU A 359 -5.81 9.96 -28.93
CA GLU A 359 -4.79 10.17 -27.90
C GLU A 359 -3.84 8.96 -27.69
N LYS A 360 -4.23 7.75 -28.12
CA LYS A 360 -3.35 6.57 -28.13
C LYS A 360 -2.47 6.47 -29.38
N ALA A 361 -2.70 7.28 -30.39
CA ALA A 361 -2.08 7.19 -31.71
C ALA A 361 -1.00 8.25 -31.97
N SER A 362 -0.33 8.76 -30.96
CA SER A 362 0.85 9.62 -31.18
C SER A 362 2.13 8.92 -30.74
N PRO A 363 2.77 8.13 -31.60
CA PRO A 363 4.15 7.76 -31.39
C PRO A 363 5.02 8.91 -31.92
N ASN A 364 5.37 9.87 -31.10
CA ASN A 364 6.56 10.65 -31.37
C ASN A 364 7.76 9.79 -31.01
N ILE A 365 8.15 8.97 -31.96
CA ILE A 365 9.50 8.42 -32.04
C ILE A 365 10.40 9.60 -32.37
N ILE A 366 11.30 9.88 -31.49
CA ILE A 366 12.39 10.83 -31.65
C ILE A 366 13.26 10.29 -32.78
N ASP A 367 13.42 11.06 -33.87
CA ASP A 367 14.51 10.94 -34.80
C ASP A 367 15.83 11.38 -34.15
#